data_6258cf8254965e037a7e9f85837529da
#
_entry.id   6258cf8254965e037a7e9f85837529da
#
_cell.length_a   1.000
_cell.length_b   1.000
_cell.length_c   1.000
_cell.angle_alpha   90.00
_cell.angle_beta   90.00
_cell.angle_gamma   90.00
#
_symmetry.space_group_name_H-M   'P 1'
#
loop_
_entity.id
_entity.type
_entity.pdbx_description
1 polymer ?
#
loop_
_entity_poly.entity_id
_entity_poly.type
_entity_poly.pdbx_seq_one_letter_code
_entity_poly.pdbx_strand_id
1 'polypeptide(L)'
;LNMEIAQAQAEQFGLEALSVEDLISHSELDIVVNLTVPNAHFAVSKAILEAGKHVYSEKPLTLSLEDGLALRDLAEQKGLRVACTPDTFLGGTHQQARAMIDAGTLGEIVGGTCHVLSHGMEHWHPNPEFFFQPGGGPVLDLGPYYIGNLIHLLGPVRYVTAMSSIPQKERTITSQPRYGEKIPVTTPTTIHAILEFANGALITLGASWDIWQHGHRNMELYGTEGSLVVPDPNFFGGELLRSERDGEFEAVAAEHHPFGIPNQENPRGAVANYRASGLADLAVAIQTGRDARCSIERPLHGVEVMTAILKSADTRQTLELQTTCTQPAPLTAEEAQSLLR
;
A
#
# COMPACT_ATOMS: atom_id res chain seq x y z
N LEU A 1 12.53 21.24 -7.19
CA LEU A 1 11.33 21.67 -6.44
C LEU A 1 11.07 23.14 -6.73
N ASN A 2 9.79 23.52 -6.78
CA ASN A 2 9.39 24.91 -7.00
C ASN A 2 9.29 25.63 -5.64
N MET A 3 10.23 26.52 -5.37
CA MET A 3 10.28 27.26 -4.11
C MET A 3 9.10 28.24 -3.93
N GLU A 4 8.53 28.75 -5.02
CA GLU A 4 7.33 29.62 -4.93
C GLU A 4 6.11 28.86 -4.39
N ILE A 5 5.93 27.59 -4.86
CA ILE A 5 4.89 26.71 -4.34
C ILE A 5 5.16 26.35 -2.88
N ALA A 6 6.43 26.04 -2.53
CA ALA A 6 6.81 25.74 -1.15
C ALA A 6 6.54 26.92 -0.23
N GLN A 7 6.85 28.14 -0.64
CA GLN A 7 6.59 29.36 0.11
C GLN A 7 5.09 29.58 0.33
N ALA A 8 4.28 29.43 -0.73
CA ALA A 8 2.81 29.59 -0.62
C ALA A 8 2.20 28.56 0.35
N GLN A 9 2.67 27.31 0.33
CA GLN A 9 2.22 26.29 1.28
C GLN A 9 2.68 26.59 2.72
N ALA A 10 3.92 27.05 2.87
CA ALA A 10 4.46 27.44 4.17
C ALA A 10 3.65 28.57 4.81
N GLU A 11 3.28 29.60 4.03
CA GLU A 11 2.41 30.69 4.49
C GLU A 11 1.02 30.19 4.89
N GLN A 12 0.44 29.28 4.08
CA GLN A 12 -0.90 28.75 4.35
C GLN A 12 -0.95 27.92 5.66
N PHE A 13 0.08 27.15 5.95
CA PHE A 13 0.10 26.20 7.06
C PHE A 13 0.98 26.65 8.25
N GLY A 14 1.59 27.82 8.20
CA GLY A 14 2.48 28.32 9.25
C GLY A 14 3.76 27.50 9.36
N LEU A 15 4.32 27.07 8.24
CA LEU A 15 5.52 26.24 8.13
C LEU A 15 6.71 27.07 7.61
N GLU A 16 7.89 26.49 7.65
CA GLU A 16 9.10 27.03 7.03
C GLU A 16 9.32 26.37 5.66
N ALA A 17 9.57 27.18 4.62
CA ALA A 17 9.94 26.73 3.31
C ALA A 17 11.45 26.62 3.19
N LEU A 18 11.97 25.41 3.03
CA LEU A 18 13.38 25.12 2.87
C LEU A 18 13.69 24.50 1.52
N SER A 19 14.92 24.63 1.04
CA SER A 19 15.41 23.76 -0.03
C SER A 19 15.47 22.30 0.44
N VAL A 20 15.52 21.34 -0.47
CA VAL A 20 15.66 19.91 -0.07
C VAL A 20 16.98 19.71 0.69
N GLU A 21 18.05 20.38 0.27
CA GLU A 21 19.38 20.31 0.90
C GLU A 21 19.33 20.86 2.33
N ASP A 22 18.74 22.04 2.53
CA ASP A 22 18.59 22.64 3.86
C ASP A 22 17.68 21.79 4.75
N LEU A 23 16.57 21.24 4.20
CA LEU A 23 15.65 20.40 4.93
C LEU A 23 16.34 19.14 5.48
N ILE A 24 17.04 18.38 4.62
CA ILE A 24 17.69 17.13 5.05
C ILE A 24 18.90 17.38 5.95
N SER A 25 19.53 18.55 5.89
CA SER A 25 20.66 18.93 6.76
C SER A 25 20.22 19.60 8.07
N HIS A 26 18.92 19.90 8.25
CA HIS A 26 18.42 20.63 9.40
C HIS A 26 18.62 19.85 10.71
N SER A 27 19.33 20.43 11.69
CA SER A 27 19.78 19.73 12.90
C SER A 27 18.66 19.30 13.85
N GLU A 28 17.51 19.98 13.82
CA GLU A 28 16.38 19.73 14.73
C GLU A 28 15.36 18.71 14.18
N LEU A 29 15.57 18.19 12.95
CA LEU A 29 14.68 17.19 12.36
C LEU A 29 15.23 15.78 12.57
N ASP A 30 14.42 14.90 13.12
CA ASP A 30 14.73 13.47 13.29
C ASP A 30 14.19 12.63 12.12
N ILE A 31 13.01 12.98 11.60
CA ILE A 31 12.31 12.24 10.54
C ILE A 31 12.07 13.16 9.35
N VAL A 32 12.37 12.70 8.15
CA VAL A 32 11.99 13.39 6.92
C VAL A 32 10.97 12.54 6.14
N VAL A 33 9.89 13.21 5.72
CA VAL A 33 8.82 12.57 4.94
C VAL A 33 9.11 12.74 3.45
N ASN A 34 9.25 11.63 2.73
CA ASN A 34 9.50 11.61 1.30
C ASN A 34 8.18 11.46 0.53
N LEU A 35 7.64 12.57 0.03
CA LEU A 35 6.40 12.64 -0.78
C LEU A 35 6.70 12.90 -2.27
N THR A 36 7.87 12.54 -2.74
CA THR A 36 8.25 12.72 -4.16
C THR A 36 7.53 11.71 -5.05
N VAL A 37 7.81 11.75 -6.35
CA VAL A 37 7.28 10.76 -7.30
C VAL A 37 8.04 9.44 -7.20
N PRO A 38 7.44 8.29 -7.58
CA PRO A 38 8.03 6.97 -7.40
C PRO A 38 9.47 6.81 -7.91
N ASN A 39 9.81 7.41 -9.04
CA ASN A 39 11.16 7.37 -9.61
C ASN A 39 12.22 8.08 -8.75
N ALA A 40 11.82 8.96 -7.84
CA ALA A 40 12.72 9.68 -6.96
C ALA A 40 12.80 9.09 -5.55
N HIS A 41 11.92 8.15 -5.18
CA HIS A 41 11.82 7.63 -3.81
C HIS A 41 13.15 7.10 -3.30
N PHE A 42 13.83 6.25 -4.08
CA PHE A 42 15.11 5.67 -3.70
C PHE A 42 16.18 6.75 -3.45
N ALA A 43 16.41 7.61 -4.44
CA ALA A 43 17.48 8.62 -4.35
C ALA A 43 17.27 9.60 -3.19
N VAL A 44 16.02 10.05 -2.98
CA VAL A 44 15.67 10.98 -1.90
C VAL A 44 15.75 10.28 -0.54
N SER A 45 15.20 9.09 -0.39
CA SER A 45 15.27 8.32 0.87
C SER A 45 16.72 7.98 1.25
N LYS A 46 17.56 7.64 0.26
CA LYS A 46 18.98 7.42 0.47
C LYS A 46 19.70 8.67 0.98
N ALA A 47 19.46 9.83 0.36
CA ALA A 47 20.05 11.10 0.79
C ALA A 47 19.63 11.48 2.22
N ILE A 48 18.37 11.24 2.60
CA ILE A 48 17.86 11.44 3.96
C ILE A 48 18.62 10.55 4.96
N LEU A 49 18.79 9.25 4.65
CA LEU A 49 19.53 8.31 5.48
C LEU A 49 21.02 8.70 5.58
N GLU A 50 21.64 9.11 4.47
CA GLU A 50 23.04 9.57 4.43
C GLU A 50 23.25 10.80 5.35
N ALA A 51 22.26 11.69 5.43
CA ALA A 51 22.26 12.84 6.33
C ALA A 51 21.94 12.48 7.82
N GLY A 52 21.76 11.20 8.14
CA GLY A 52 21.54 10.73 9.52
C GLY A 52 20.10 10.89 10.02
N LYS A 53 19.12 10.92 9.13
CA LYS A 53 17.70 11.08 9.48
C LYS A 53 16.90 9.83 9.21
N HIS A 54 15.85 9.60 10.00
CA HIS A 54 14.85 8.57 9.73
C HIS A 54 13.98 8.95 8.53
N VAL A 55 13.44 7.96 7.84
CA VAL A 55 12.63 8.16 6.62
C VAL A 55 11.21 7.64 6.82
N TYR A 56 10.23 8.44 6.42
CA TYR A 56 8.87 7.98 6.13
C TYR A 56 8.56 8.28 4.67
N SER A 57 8.45 7.23 3.83
CA SER A 57 8.31 7.38 2.39
C SER A 57 6.90 7.10 1.91
N GLU A 58 6.49 7.80 0.84
CA GLU A 58 5.33 7.40 0.05
C GLU A 58 5.58 6.06 -0.67
N LYS A 59 4.46 5.42 -1.04
CA LYS A 59 4.44 4.16 -1.79
C LYS A 59 4.69 4.40 -3.31
N PRO A 60 5.26 3.41 -4.00
CA PRO A 60 5.95 2.23 -3.48
C PRO A 60 7.28 2.62 -2.82
N LEU A 61 7.80 1.80 -1.91
CA LEU A 61 9.09 2.05 -1.26
C LEU A 61 10.19 2.34 -2.28
N THR A 62 10.29 1.47 -3.28
CA THR A 62 11.17 1.59 -4.46
C THR A 62 10.50 0.95 -5.67
N LEU A 63 11.07 1.11 -6.85
CA LEU A 63 10.62 0.46 -8.08
C LEU A 63 11.37 -0.85 -8.39
N SER A 64 12.44 -1.15 -7.66
CA SER A 64 13.21 -2.39 -7.77
C SER A 64 13.48 -2.99 -6.39
N LEU A 65 13.63 -4.31 -6.33
CA LEU A 65 14.04 -5.00 -5.13
C LEU A 65 15.46 -4.59 -4.70
N GLU A 66 16.37 -4.42 -5.65
CA GLU A 66 17.76 -4.03 -5.41
C GLU A 66 17.85 -2.70 -4.65
N ASP A 67 17.12 -1.68 -5.11
CA ASP A 67 17.06 -0.38 -4.44
C ASP A 67 16.45 -0.50 -3.02
N GLY A 68 15.43 -1.32 -2.86
CA GLY A 68 14.80 -1.56 -1.57
C GLY A 68 15.76 -2.22 -0.56
N LEU A 69 16.50 -3.23 -1.01
CA LEU A 69 17.55 -3.88 -0.21
C LEU A 69 18.66 -2.89 0.16
N ALA A 70 19.10 -2.06 -0.78
CA ALA A 70 20.13 -1.04 -0.52
C ALA A 70 19.66 0.00 0.52
N LEU A 71 18.38 0.39 0.52
CA LEU A 71 17.83 1.29 1.57
C LEU A 71 17.81 0.60 2.94
N ARG A 72 17.39 -0.68 3.00
CA ARG A 72 17.38 -1.45 4.25
C ARG A 72 18.79 -1.55 4.83
N ASP A 73 19.74 -1.98 4.02
CA ASP A 73 21.13 -2.19 4.45
C ASP A 73 21.78 -0.87 4.92
N LEU A 74 21.49 0.24 4.23
CA LEU A 74 21.97 1.56 4.65
C LEU A 74 21.33 2.02 5.97
N ALA A 75 20.03 1.79 6.15
CA ALA A 75 19.33 2.12 7.39
C ALA A 75 19.90 1.32 8.57
N GLU A 76 20.08 0.01 8.39
CA GLU A 76 20.71 -0.86 9.40
C GLU A 76 22.13 -0.40 9.76
N GLN A 77 22.96 -0.12 8.76
CA GLN A 77 24.34 0.36 8.96
C GLN A 77 24.40 1.64 9.80
N LYS A 78 23.42 2.52 9.61
CA LYS A 78 23.36 3.81 10.31
C LYS A 78 22.55 3.79 11.62
N GLY A 79 21.91 2.67 11.95
CA GLY A 79 21.01 2.60 13.11
C GLY A 79 19.75 3.47 12.93
N LEU A 80 19.35 3.73 11.68
CA LEU A 80 18.20 4.55 11.34
C LEU A 80 17.01 3.67 10.95
N ARG A 81 15.82 4.27 10.91
CA ARG A 81 14.58 3.59 10.59
C ARG A 81 14.00 4.13 9.28
N VAL A 82 13.51 3.23 8.46
CA VAL A 82 12.69 3.52 7.28
C VAL A 82 11.32 2.92 7.50
N ALA A 83 10.29 3.73 7.31
CA ALA A 83 8.91 3.27 7.21
C ALA A 83 8.31 3.79 5.91
N CYS A 84 7.30 3.08 5.40
CA CYS A 84 6.68 3.41 4.12
C CYS A 84 5.17 3.19 4.16
N THR A 85 4.45 4.10 3.49
CA THR A 85 3.03 3.90 3.21
C THR A 85 2.82 2.67 2.31
N PRO A 86 1.59 2.13 2.18
CA PRO A 86 0.35 2.63 2.79
C PRO A 86 0.23 2.23 4.26
N ASP A 87 -0.36 3.11 5.03
CA ASP A 87 -0.70 2.93 6.43
C ASP A 87 -2.20 2.59 6.66
N THR A 88 -2.95 2.43 5.59
CA THR A 88 -4.40 2.14 5.60
C THR A 88 -4.75 0.82 6.30
N PHE A 89 -3.83 -0.16 6.33
CA PHE A 89 -4.01 -1.41 7.09
C PHE A 89 -4.13 -1.18 8.61
N LEU A 90 -3.69 -0.01 9.12
CA LEU A 90 -3.90 0.40 10.51
C LEU A 90 -5.38 0.80 10.79
N GLY A 91 -6.19 0.91 9.76
CA GLY A 91 -7.61 1.23 9.85
C GLY A 91 -8.41 0.20 10.65
N GLY A 92 -9.42 0.66 11.39
CA GLY A 92 -10.17 -0.15 12.33
C GLY A 92 -10.74 -1.43 11.74
N THR A 93 -11.28 -1.38 10.52
CA THR A 93 -11.84 -2.57 9.85
C THR A 93 -10.78 -3.61 9.50
N HIS A 94 -9.59 -3.18 9.07
CA HIS A 94 -8.49 -4.10 8.76
C HIS A 94 -7.87 -4.70 10.01
N GLN A 95 -7.82 -3.94 11.10
CA GLN A 95 -7.39 -4.44 12.41
C GLN A 95 -8.40 -5.46 12.98
N GLN A 96 -9.70 -5.21 12.81
CA GLN A 96 -10.75 -6.16 13.19
C GLN A 96 -10.69 -7.44 12.36
N ALA A 97 -10.48 -7.34 11.03
CA ALA A 97 -10.29 -8.50 10.16
C ALA A 97 -9.08 -9.34 10.60
N ARG A 98 -7.96 -8.68 10.94
CA ARG A 98 -6.77 -9.34 11.46
C ARG A 98 -7.04 -10.04 12.80
N ALA A 99 -7.71 -9.39 13.74
CA ALA A 99 -8.05 -9.96 15.03
C ALA A 99 -8.93 -11.22 14.90
N MET A 100 -9.87 -11.23 13.94
CA MET A 100 -10.72 -12.41 13.66
C MET A 100 -9.90 -13.58 13.11
N ILE A 101 -8.93 -13.31 12.25
CA ILE A 101 -8.02 -14.35 11.70
C ILE A 101 -7.12 -14.90 12.82
N ASP A 102 -6.50 -14.02 13.60
CA ASP A 102 -5.61 -14.41 14.70
C ASP A 102 -6.35 -15.20 15.81
N ALA A 103 -7.63 -14.90 16.03
CA ALA A 103 -8.50 -15.63 16.95
C ALA A 103 -8.97 -16.99 16.42
N GLY A 104 -8.64 -17.33 15.15
CA GLY A 104 -9.07 -18.57 14.51
C GLY A 104 -10.57 -18.62 14.20
N THR A 105 -11.27 -17.48 14.17
CA THR A 105 -12.73 -17.39 13.95
C THR A 105 -13.16 -18.00 12.61
N LEU A 106 -12.25 -18.05 11.64
CA LEU A 106 -12.48 -18.63 10.30
C LEU A 106 -11.84 -20.01 10.14
N GLY A 107 -11.23 -20.55 11.21
CA GLY A 107 -10.32 -21.69 11.08
C GLY A 107 -9.02 -21.31 10.37
N GLU A 108 -8.40 -22.27 9.68
CA GLU A 108 -7.22 -22.02 8.86
C GLU A 108 -7.63 -21.36 7.54
N ILE A 109 -6.96 -20.26 7.15
CA ILE A 109 -7.20 -19.64 5.85
C ILE A 109 -6.53 -20.49 4.77
N VAL A 110 -7.33 -21.02 3.86
CA VAL A 110 -6.88 -21.91 2.79
C VAL A 110 -6.72 -21.19 1.45
N GLY A 111 -7.37 -20.03 1.28
CA GLY A 111 -7.28 -19.28 0.04
C GLY A 111 -8.16 -18.03 0.02
N GLY A 112 -8.30 -17.46 -1.17
CA GLY A 112 -9.11 -16.26 -1.35
C GLY A 112 -8.96 -15.62 -2.70
N THR A 113 -9.63 -14.48 -2.88
CA THR A 113 -9.53 -13.64 -4.08
C THR A 113 -9.25 -12.20 -3.69
N CYS A 114 -8.54 -11.50 -4.57
CA CYS A 114 -8.20 -10.10 -4.39
C CYS A 114 -8.30 -9.38 -5.74
N HIS A 115 -9.13 -8.34 -5.83
CA HIS A 115 -9.40 -7.66 -7.09
C HIS A 115 -9.27 -6.15 -6.97
N VAL A 116 -8.45 -5.57 -7.86
CA VAL A 116 -8.33 -4.13 -8.10
C VAL A 116 -8.62 -3.85 -9.57
N LEU A 117 -9.88 -3.60 -9.87
CA LEU A 117 -10.40 -3.52 -11.23
C LEU A 117 -11.07 -2.17 -11.46
N SER A 118 -10.64 -1.46 -12.51
CA SER A 118 -11.21 -0.17 -12.92
C SER A 118 -10.94 0.09 -14.39
N HIS A 119 -11.37 1.25 -14.90
CA HIS A 119 -11.12 1.64 -16.30
C HIS A 119 -9.86 2.48 -16.50
N GLY A 120 -9.08 2.75 -15.46
CA GLY A 120 -7.83 3.53 -15.56
C GLY A 120 -7.99 4.98 -15.08
N MET A 121 -6.96 5.77 -15.32
CA MET A 121 -6.79 7.11 -14.72
C MET A 121 -7.02 8.25 -15.72
N GLU A 122 -7.10 7.96 -17.02
CA GLU A 122 -7.20 8.93 -18.12
C GLU A 122 -8.50 9.74 -18.11
N HIS A 123 -9.52 9.31 -17.35
CA HIS A 123 -10.80 10.02 -17.29
C HIS A 123 -10.90 11.07 -16.17
N TRP A 124 -9.96 11.07 -15.21
CA TRP A 124 -10.02 11.99 -14.08
C TRP A 124 -8.68 12.67 -13.74
N HIS A 125 -7.52 12.00 -14.00
CA HIS A 125 -6.23 12.56 -13.67
C HIS A 125 -5.78 13.59 -14.72
N PRO A 126 -5.30 14.79 -14.34
CA PRO A 126 -4.91 15.84 -15.31
C PRO A 126 -3.68 15.47 -16.15
N ASN A 127 -2.80 14.60 -15.65
CA ASN A 127 -1.58 14.12 -16.31
C ASN A 127 -1.45 12.60 -16.14
N PRO A 128 -2.27 11.77 -16.84
CA PRO A 128 -2.35 10.33 -16.57
C PRO A 128 -1.23 9.50 -17.21
N GLU A 129 -0.35 10.08 -18.01
CA GLU A 129 0.63 9.38 -18.85
C GLU A 129 1.53 8.41 -18.06
N PHE A 130 2.06 8.86 -16.91
CA PHE A 130 2.99 8.07 -16.10
C PHE A 130 2.37 6.76 -15.56
N PHE A 131 1.04 6.70 -15.41
CA PHE A 131 0.37 5.47 -15.00
C PHE A 131 0.47 4.34 -16.03
N PHE A 132 0.65 4.69 -17.32
CA PHE A 132 0.66 3.76 -18.44
C PHE A 132 2.06 3.45 -18.98
N GLN A 133 3.11 3.89 -18.26
CA GLN A 133 4.52 3.70 -18.59
C GLN A 133 5.24 2.76 -17.61
N PRO A 134 6.48 2.31 -17.91
CA PRO A 134 7.28 1.52 -16.98
C PRO A 134 7.43 2.22 -15.61
N GLY A 135 7.18 1.48 -14.55
CA GLY A 135 7.03 2.01 -13.18
C GLY A 135 5.60 2.35 -12.79
N GLY A 136 4.65 2.33 -13.74
CA GLY A 136 3.20 2.45 -13.52
C GLY A 136 2.50 1.10 -13.62
N GLY A 137 1.21 1.14 -13.96
CA GLY A 137 0.34 -0.04 -14.03
C GLY A 137 -0.37 -0.34 -12.72
N PRO A 138 -1.48 -1.13 -12.79
CA PRO A 138 -2.36 -1.36 -11.64
C PRO A 138 -1.66 -2.08 -10.48
N VAL A 139 -0.65 -2.92 -10.76
CA VAL A 139 0.09 -3.65 -9.72
C VAL A 139 1.02 -2.72 -8.94
N LEU A 140 1.80 -1.86 -9.61
CA LEU A 140 2.74 -0.98 -8.92
C LEU A 140 2.06 0.22 -8.24
N ASP A 141 0.92 0.67 -8.77
CA ASP A 141 0.19 1.81 -8.18
C ASP A 141 -0.70 1.40 -7.00
N LEU A 142 -1.51 0.35 -7.17
CA LEU A 142 -2.50 -0.09 -6.18
C LEU A 142 -2.07 -1.35 -5.40
N GLY A 143 -1.15 -2.14 -5.95
CA GLY A 143 -0.59 -3.31 -5.27
C GLY A 143 -0.07 -3.03 -3.86
N PRO A 144 0.57 -1.89 -3.57
CA PRO A 144 1.00 -1.59 -2.20
C PRO A 144 -0.12 -1.67 -1.16
N TYR A 145 -1.33 -1.24 -1.51
CA TYR A 145 -2.51 -1.33 -0.64
C TYR A 145 -3.02 -2.78 -0.50
N TYR A 146 -3.26 -3.43 -1.62
CA TYR A 146 -3.90 -4.74 -1.68
C TYR A 146 -2.96 -5.86 -1.20
N ILE A 147 -1.74 -5.90 -1.74
CA ILE A 147 -0.70 -6.87 -1.33
C ILE A 147 -0.25 -6.58 0.10
N GLY A 148 -0.07 -5.30 0.45
CA GLY A 148 0.29 -4.89 1.81
C GLY A 148 -0.75 -5.32 2.85
N ASN A 149 -2.05 -5.25 2.53
CA ASN A 149 -3.11 -5.71 3.43
C ASN A 149 -3.18 -7.26 3.48
N LEU A 150 -2.97 -7.95 2.36
CA LEU A 150 -2.86 -9.42 2.36
C LEU A 150 -1.69 -9.88 3.23
N ILE A 151 -0.52 -9.22 3.15
CA ILE A 151 0.63 -9.51 4.01
C ILE A 151 0.30 -9.23 5.48
N HIS A 152 -0.43 -8.17 5.77
CA HIS A 152 -0.91 -7.87 7.13
C HIS A 152 -1.80 -8.99 7.67
N LEU A 153 -2.69 -9.54 6.85
CA LEU A 153 -3.67 -10.54 7.26
C LEU A 153 -3.11 -11.97 7.28
N LEU A 154 -2.24 -12.33 6.31
CA LEU A 154 -1.84 -13.72 6.06
C LEU A 154 -0.33 -13.99 6.28
N GLY A 155 0.48 -12.94 6.44
CA GLY A 155 1.94 -13.06 6.48
C GLY A 155 2.59 -12.97 5.10
N PRO A 156 3.86 -13.39 4.95
CA PRO A 156 4.61 -13.21 3.73
C PRO A 156 4.17 -14.15 2.60
N VAL A 157 4.30 -13.68 1.37
CA VAL A 157 4.16 -14.48 0.15
C VAL A 157 5.43 -15.27 -0.10
N ARG A 158 5.30 -16.52 -0.54
CA ARG A 158 6.44 -17.40 -0.86
C ARG A 158 6.64 -17.61 -2.35
N TYR A 159 5.54 -17.84 -3.08
CA TYR A 159 5.59 -18.08 -4.53
C TYR A 159 4.59 -17.20 -5.28
N VAL A 160 4.96 -16.83 -6.50
CA VAL A 160 4.13 -16.04 -7.41
C VAL A 160 4.13 -16.67 -8.79
N THR A 161 2.94 -16.81 -9.41
CA THR A 161 2.79 -17.06 -10.83
C THR A 161 1.78 -16.10 -11.45
N ALA A 162 2.06 -15.58 -12.65
CA ALA A 162 1.21 -14.55 -13.25
C ALA A 162 1.19 -14.59 -14.78
N MET A 163 0.13 -13.97 -15.33
CA MET A 163 0.00 -13.61 -16.73
C MET A 163 -0.45 -12.16 -16.84
N SER A 164 -0.01 -11.48 -17.90
CA SER A 164 -0.37 -10.09 -18.15
C SER A 164 -0.59 -9.80 -19.63
N SER A 165 -1.28 -8.69 -19.89
CA SER A 165 -1.48 -8.18 -21.24
C SER A 165 -1.55 -6.65 -21.25
N ILE A 166 -1.42 -6.09 -22.46
CA ILE A 166 -1.69 -4.70 -22.80
C ILE A 166 -2.78 -4.72 -23.89
N PRO A 167 -4.07 -4.78 -23.50
CA PRO A 167 -5.17 -4.89 -24.48
C PRO A 167 -5.26 -3.68 -25.41
N GLN A 168 -4.98 -2.48 -24.89
CA GLN A 168 -4.99 -1.23 -25.64
C GLN A 168 -3.59 -0.63 -25.64
N LYS A 169 -2.99 -0.47 -26.82
CA LYS A 169 -1.64 0.11 -26.97
C LYS A 169 -1.61 1.63 -26.82
N GLU A 170 -2.77 2.26 -26.81
CA GLU A 170 -2.97 3.70 -26.71
C GLU A 170 -4.22 4.01 -25.91
N ARG A 171 -4.18 5.02 -25.06
CA ARG A 171 -5.33 5.56 -24.34
C ARG A 171 -5.60 7.00 -24.76
N THR A 172 -6.85 7.41 -24.76
CA THR A 172 -7.26 8.79 -24.98
C THR A 172 -7.60 9.46 -23.66
N ILE A 173 -6.96 10.57 -23.35
CA ILE A 173 -7.21 11.35 -22.15
C ILE A 173 -8.61 12.01 -22.28
N THR A 174 -9.48 11.78 -21.31
CA THR A 174 -10.81 12.41 -21.24
C THR A 174 -10.96 13.38 -20.07
N SER A 175 -9.87 13.60 -19.30
CA SER A 175 -9.78 14.64 -18.28
C SER A 175 -9.21 15.95 -18.83
N GLN A 176 -9.50 17.07 -18.14
CA GLN A 176 -8.88 18.35 -18.43
C GLN A 176 -7.52 18.49 -17.73
N PRO A 177 -6.57 19.30 -18.25
CA PRO A 177 -6.67 20.15 -19.46
C PRO A 177 -6.30 19.45 -20.79
N ARG A 178 -5.93 18.16 -20.76
CA ARG A 178 -5.35 17.43 -21.91
C ARG A 178 -6.39 16.57 -22.65
N TYR A 179 -7.67 16.96 -22.61
CA TYR A 179 -8.75 16.23 -23.27
C TYR A 179 -8.50 15.96 -24.76
N GLY A 180 -8.65 14.70 -25.18
CA GLY A 180 -8.47 14.24 -26.56
C GLY A 180 -7.03 13.88 -26.94
N GLU A 181 -6.04 14.16 -26.09
CA GLU A 181 -4.67 13.71 -26.32
C GLU A 181 -4.58 12.18 -26.18
N LYS A 182 -3.69 11.59 -26.97
CA LYS A 182 -3.41 10.16 -26.95
C LYS A 182 -2.10 9.89 -26.26
N ILE A 183 -2.07 8.89 -25.40
CA ILE A 183 -0.90 8.44 -24.67
C ILE A 183 -0.59 6.98 -24.96
N PRO A 184 0.69 6.62 -25.16
CA PRO A 184 1.09 5.24 -25.37
C PRO A 184 0.97 4.44 -24.07
N VAL A 185 0.59 3.16 -24.20
CA VAL A 185 0.56 2.19 -23.09
C VAL A 185 1.72 1.23 -23.28
N THR A 186 2.70 1.27 -22.39
CA THR A 186 3.94 0.50 -22.47
C THR A 186 4.19 -0.38 -21.25
N THR A 187 3.26 -0.39 -20.30
CA THR A 187 3.23 -1.31 -19.15
C THR A 187 1.97 -2.17 -19.18
N PRO A 188 1.98 -3.39 -18.62
CA PRO A 188 0.77 -4.21 -18.52
C PRO A 188 -0.34 -3.49 -17.75
N THR A 189 -1.55 -3.53 -18.32
CA THR A 189 -2.75 -2.92 -17.73
C THR A 189 -3.78 -3.96 -17.26
N THR A 190 -3.64 -5.23 -17.68
CA THR A 190 -4.42 -6.36 -17.15
C THR A 190 -3.46 -7.47 -16.72
N ILE A 191 -3.53 -7.84 -15.44
CA ILE A 191 -2.68 -8.85 -14.80
C ILE A 191 -3.54 -9.77 -13.95
N HIS A 192 -3.30 -11.07 -14.06
CA HIS A 192 -3.83 -12.09 -13.16
C HIS A 192 -2.68 -12.89 -12.58
N ALA A 193 -2.69 -13.06 -11.25
CA ALA A 193 -1.66 -13.78 -10.52
C ALA A 193 -2.24 -14.75 -9.49
N ILE A 194 -1.47 -15.76 -9.13
CA ILE A 194 -1.68 -16.61 -7.96
C ILE A 194 -0.50 -16.36 -7.01
N LEU A 195 -0.81 -16.04 -5.76
CA LEU A 195 0.11 -15.83 -4.67
C LEU A 195 -0.03 -16.98 -3.69
N GLU A 196 1.07 -17.71 -3.41
CA GLU A 196 1.13 -18.69 -2.34
C GLU A 196 1.80 -18.05 -1.13
N PHE A 197 1.08 -18.02 -0.02
CA PHE A 197 1.58 -17.48 1.25
C PHE A 197 2.37 -18.54 2.03
N ALA A 198 3.24 -18.10 2.94
CA ALA A 198 4.03 -19.00 3.75
C ALA A 198 3.20 -19.94 4.64
N ASN A 199 1.98 -19.56 4.99
CA ASN A 199 1.01 -20.41 5.71
C ASN A 199 0.27 -21.42 4.82
N GLY A 200 0.54 -21.43 3.50
CA GLY A 200 -0.08 -22.31 2.52
C GLY A 200 -1.34 -21.77 1.86
N ALA A 201 -1.84 -20.60 2.25
CA ALA A 201 -3.01 -19.99 1.62
C ALA A 201 -2.72 -19.59 0.16
N LEU A 202 -3.66 -19.86 -0.75
CA LEU A 202 -3.57 -19.49 -2.17
C LEU A 202 -4.53 -18.33 -2.48
N ILE A 203 -3.99 -17.20 -2.91
CA ILE A 203 -4.78 -16.02 -3.27
C ILE A 203 -4.71 -15.77 -4.78
N THR A 204 -5.87 -15.69 -5.43
CA THR A 204 -5.99 -15.22 -6.81
C THR A 204 -6.07 -13.70 -6.80
N LEU A 205 -5.13 -13.03 -7.49
CA LEU A 205 -5.10 -11.58 -7.63
C LEU A 205 -5.44 -11.19 -9.07
N GLY A 206 -6.45 -10.33 -9.23
CA GLY A 206 -6.79 -9.67 -10.49
C GLY A 206 -6.57 -8.17 -10.38
N ALA A 207 -5.65 -7.62 -11.20
CA ALA A 207 -5.38 -6.19 -11.26
C ALA A 207 -5.54 -5.70 -12.70
N SER A 208 -6.51 -4.81 -12.96
CA SER A 208 -6.76 -4.33 -14.31
C SER A 208 -7.30 -2.90 -14.34
N TRP A 209 -6.84 -2.14 -15.33
CA TRP A 209 -7.37 -0.83 -15.73
C TRP A 209 -8.14 -0.88 -17.05
N ASP A 210 -8.53 -2.08 -17.50
CA ASP A 210 -9.28 -2.30 -18.75
C ASP A 210 -10.75 -2.66 -18.49
N ILE A 211 -11.22 -2.59 -17.24
CA ILE A 211 -12.52 -3.10 -16.82
C ILE A 211 -13.51 -1.97 -16.58
N TRP A 212 -14.63 -1.98 -17.30
CA TRP A 212 -15.70 -1.01 -17.14
C TRP A 212 -16.62 -1.30 -15.95
N GLN A 213 -16.99 -2.59 -15.78
CA GLN A 213 -17.88 -3.06 -14.72
C GLN A 213 -17.52 -4.48 -14.29
N HIS A 214 -17.67 -4.78 -13.02
CA HIS A 214 -17.45 -6.12 -12.47
C HIS A 214 -18.30 -6.39 -11.24
N GLY A 215 -18.47 -7.65 -10.88
CA GLY A 215 -19.18 -8.10 -9.68
C GLY A 215 -18.30 -8.65 -8.57
N HIS A 216 -16.97 -8.50 -8.68
CA HIS A 216 -16.04 -9.00 -7.67
C HIS A 216 -16.00 -8.12 -6.43
N ARG A 217 -15.80 -8.72 -5.26
CA ARG A 217 -15.39 -8.03 -4.04
C ARG A 217 -13.92 -7.64 -4.14
N ASN A 218 -13.49 -6.63 -3.34
CA ASN A 218 -12.10 -6.23 -3.32
C ASN A 218 -11.20 -7.33 -2.77
N MET A 219 -11.64 -8.00 -1.70
CA MET A 219 -10.91 -9.10 -1.08
C MET A 219 -11.86 -10.06 -0.39
N GLU A 220 -11.72 -11.36 -0.67
CA GLU A 220 -12.42 -12.44 0.02
C GLU A 220 -11.38 -13.44 0.53
N LEU A 221 -11.50 -13.85 1.77
CA LEU A 221 -10.66 -14.88 2.39
C LEU A 221 -11.53 -16.07 2.78
N TYR A 222 -11.06 -17.26 2.45
CA TYR A 222 -11.76 -18.51 2.66
C TYR A 222 -11.01 -19.34 3.71
N GLY A 223 -11.67 -19.58 4.83
CA GLY A 223 -11.15 -20.43 5.89
C GLY A 223 -11.92 -21.75 5.99
N THR A 224 -11.40 -22.67 6.79
CA THR A 224 -12.01 -23.99 7.00
C THR A 224 -13.34 -23.93 7.78
N GLU A 225 -13.60 -22.83 8.48
CA GLU A 225 -14.79 -22.65 9.31
C GLU A 225 -15.68 -21.47 8.87
N GLY A 226 -15.29 -20.73 7.85
CA GLY A 226 -16.07 -19.59 7.35
C GLY A 226 -15.29 -18.74 6.35
N SER A 227 -15.92 -17.67 5.88
CA SER A 227 -15.34 -16.75 4.91
C SER A 227 -15.45 -15.30 5.40
N LEU A 228 -14.55 -14.46 4.92
CA LEU A 228 -14.47 -13.04 5.25
C LEU A 228 -14.38 -12.21 3.98
N VAL A 229 -15.24 -11.19 3.85
CA VAL A 229 -15.10 -10.13 2.86
C VAL A 229 -14.45 -8.94 3.52
N VAL A 230 -13.26 -8.56 3.05
CA VAL A 230 -12.53 -7.40 3.55
C VAL A 230 -12.74 -6.25 2.56
N PRO A 231 -13.07 -5.03 3.02
CA PRO A 231 -13.31 -3.89 2.15
C PRO A 231 -12.04 -3.41 1.47
N ASP A 232 -12.19 -2.39 0.60
CA ASP A 232 -11.09 -1.80 -0.17
C ASP A 232 -9.95 -1.33 0.75
N PRO A 233 -8.76 -1.94 0.67
CA PRO A 233 -7.63 -1.62 1.54
C PRO A 233 -6.99 -0.25 1.24
N ASN A 234 -7.46 0.47 0.22
CA ASN A 234 -7.09 1.87 -0.01
C ASN A 234 -7.73 2.83 1.02
N PHE A 235 -8.65 2.34 1.85
CA PHE A 235 -9.33 3.10 2.90
C PHE A 235 -9.09 2.49 4.27
N PHE A 236 -9.30 3.27 5.34
CA PHE A 236 -9.13 2.82 6.74
C PHE A 236 -10.34 2.07 7.28
N GLY A 237 -11.49 2.23 6.67
CA GLY A 237 -12.76 1.65 7.06
C GLY A 237 -13.46 0.97 5.89
N GLY A 238 -14.70 0.61 6.13
CA GLY A 238 -15.59 -0.06 5.18
C GLY A 238 -16.31 -1.21 5.86
N GLU A 239 -17.22 -1.85 5.14
CA GLU A 239 -18.03 -2.94 5.67
C GLU A 239 -17.26 -4.26 5.63
N LEU A 240 -17.12 -4.92 6.77
CA LEU A 240 -16.59 -6.27 6.93
C LEU A 240 -17.76 -7.24 6.94
N LEU A 241 -17.74 -8.26 6.05
CA LEU A 241 -18.77 -9.29 6.04
C LEU A 241 -18.15 -10.64 6.39
N ARG A 242 -18.84 -11.42 7.19
CA ARG A 242 -18.45 -12.78 7.58
C ARG A 242 -19.56 -13.76 7.25
N SER A 243 -19.22 -14.95 6.77
CA SER A 243 -20.08 -16.11 6.80
C SER A 243 -19.49 -17.19 7.71
N GLU A 244 -20.33 -17.91 8.41
CA GLU A 244 -19.96 -19.16 9.05
C GLU A 244 -20.13 -20.32 8.07
N ARG A 245 -19.74 -21.52 8.49
CA ARG A 245 -19.98 -22.74 7.68
C ARG A 245 -21.48 -22.85 7.38
N ASP A 246 -21.82 -23.07 6.12
CA ASP A 246 -23.18 -23.18 5.59
C ASP A 246 -24.07 -21.91 5.81
N GLY A 247 -23.48 -20.77 6.21
CA GLY A 247 -24.17 -19.51 6.45
C GLY A 247 -24.08 -18.54 5.27
N GLU A 248 -24.93 -17.52 5.31
CA GLU A 248 -24.85 -16.37 4.41
C GLU A 248 -23.85 -15.32 4.94
N PHE A 249 -23.44 -14.39 4.07
CA PHE A 249 -22.61 -13.27 4.51
C PHE A 249 -23.43 -12.26 5.32
N GLU A 250 -22.99 -12.01 6.54
CA GLU A 250 -23.57 -11.01 7.44
C GLU A 250 -22.54 -9.94 7.79
N ALA A 251 -23.02 -8.70 7.99
CA ALA A 251 -22.16 -7.60 8.40
C ALA A 251 -21.62 -7.85 9.82
N VAL A 252 -20.32 -7.75 9.97
CA VAL A 252 -19.66 -7.80 11.27
C VAL A 252 -19.87 -6.45 11.96
N ALA A 253 -20.35 -6.49 13.21
CA ALA A 253 -20.50 -5.27 14.00
C ALA A 253 -19.15 -4.57 14.13
N ALA A 254 -19.10 -3.29 13.75
CA ALA A 254 -17.86 -2.52 13.81
C ALA A 254 -17.37 -2.40 15.26
N GLU A 255 -16.14 -2.76 15.49
CA GLU A 255 -15.48 -2.49 16.76
C GLU A 255 -15.22 -0.97 16.90
N HIS A 256 -15.23 -0.49 18.14
CA HIS A 256 -14.97 0.91 18.42
C HIS A 256 -13.47 1.20 18.34
N HIS A 257 -12.95 1.26 17.10
CA HIS A 257 -11.56 1.57 16.82
C HIS A 257 -11.44 3.01 16.27
N PRO A 258 -10.58 3.88 16.85
CA PRO A 258 -10.48 5.29 16.45
C PRO A 258 -10.26 5.48 14.95
N PHE A 259 -9.41 4.68 14.32
CA PHE A 259 -9.12 4.76 12.89
C PHE A 259 -10.18 4.09 11.98
N GLY A 260 -11.31 3.67 12.54
CA GLY A 260 -12.49 3.24 11.81
C GLY A 260 -13.60 4.29 11.75
N ILE A 261 -13.47 5.38 12.52
CA ILE A 261 -14.49 6.44 12.61
C ILE A 261 -14.39 7.34 11.38
N PRO A 262 -15.47 7.53 10.59
CA PRO A 262 -15.47 8.46 9.46
C PRO A 262 -15.13 9.88 9.91
N ASN A 263 -14.18 10.51 9.21
CA ASN A 263 -13.68 11.85 9.51
C ASN A 263 -13.51 12.74 8.26
N GLN A 264 -13.83 12.21 7.09
CA GLN A 264 -13.74 12.93 5.82
C GLN A 264 -14.95 12.58 4.94
N GLU A 265 -15.52 13.60 4.28
CA GLU A 265 -16.52 13.42 3.24
C GLU A 265 -15.85 13.22 1.88
N ASN A 266 -16.38 12.31 1.08
CA ASN A 266 -16.03 12.14 -0.32
C ASN A 266 -17.31 11.96 -1.17
N PRO A 267 -17.24 11.96 -2.52
CA PRO A 267 -18.42 11.78 -3.37
C PRO A 267 -19.21 10.48 -3.15
N ARG A 268 -18.63 9.49 -2.45
CA ARG A 268 -19.27 8.19 -2.15
C ARG A 268 -19.79 8.11 -0.71
N GLY A 269 -19.66 9.20 0.08
CA GLY A 269 -20.08 9.27 1.47
C GLY A 269 -18.93 9.52 2.45
N ALA A 270 -19.23 9.47 3.74
CA ALA A 270 -18.25 9.67 4.80
C ALA A 270 -17.29 8.47 4.89
N VAL A 271 -16.00 8.75 4.96
CA VAL A 271 -14.93 7.73 5.04
C VAL A 271 -13.99 8.01 6.20
N ALA A 272 -13.41 6.94 6.74
CA ALA A 272 -12.30 7.05 7.67
C ALA A 272 -11.00 7.27 6.88
N ASN A 273 -10.32 8.39 7.15
CA ASN A 273 -9.05 8.73 6.53
C ASN A 273 -8.08 9.26 7.59
N TYR A 274 -7.14 8.41 7.98
CA TYR A 274 -6.12 8.66 8.99
C TYR A 274 -4.71 8.53 8.42
N ARG A 275 -4.51 8.96 7.18
CA ARG A 275 -3.18 8.98 6.55
C ARG A 275 -2.21 9.80 7.37
N ALA A 276 -0.96 9.37 7.42
CA ALA A 276 0.08 9.75 8.36
C ALA A 276 -0.01 9.09 9.77
N SER A 277 -0.98 8.21 10.02
CA SER A 277 -0.98 7.39 11.23
C SER A 277 0.27 6.49 11.33
N GLY A 278 0.78 6.01 10.17
CA GLY A 278 2.04 5.28 10.09
C GLY A 278 3.26 6.14 10.43
N LEU A 279 3.23 7.43 10.12
CA LEU A 279 4.28 8.38 10.57
C LEU A 279 4.24 8.58 12.09
N ALA A 280 3.04 8.76 12.65
CA ALA A 280 2.88 8.85 14.10
C ALA A 280 3.37 7.57 14.81
N ASP A 281 3.03 6.38 14.26
CA ASP A 281 3.52 5.10 14.76
C ASP A 281 5.05 4.98 14.68
N LEU A 282 5.68 5.47 13.60
CA LEU A 282 7.13 5.51 13.45
C LEU A 282 7.77 6.42 14.54
N ALA A 283 7.22 7.60 14.78
CA ALA A 283 7.73 8.52 15.78
C ALA A 283 7.69 7.90 17.19
N VAL A 284 6.56 7.30 17.57
CA VAL A 284 6.43 6.57 18.84
C VAL A 284 7.38 5.37 18.89
N ALA A 285 7.54 4.65 17.79
CA ALA A 285 8.43 3.50 17.70
C ALA A 285 9.91 3.89 17.92
N ILE A 286 10.34 5.05 17.40
CA ILE A 286 11.69 5.61 17.62
C ILE A 286 11.88 5.94 19.11
N GLN A 287 10.91 6.63 19.71
CA GLN A 287 10.97 7.06 21.12
C GLN A 287 10.97 5.87 22.10
N THR A 288 10.24 4.80 21.78
CA THR A 288 10.07 3.66 22.68
C THR A 288 11.00 2.49 22.37
N GLY A 289 11.76 2.55 21.29
CA GLY A 289 12.68 1.48 20.88
C GLY A 289 11.99 0.24 20.27
N ARG A 290 10.66 0.24 20.04
CA ARG A 290 9.94 -0.85 19.37
C ARG A 290 10.03 -0.74 17.85
N ASP A 291 9.62 -1.78 17.12
CA ASP A 291 9.47 -1.72 15.69
C ASP A 291 8.22 -0.91 15.29
N ALA A 292 8.34 -0.15 14.19
CA ALA A 292 7.19 0.52 13.60
C ALA A 292 6.35 -0.48 12.79
N ARG A 293 5.02 -0.31 12.80
CA ARG A 293 4.12 -1.20 12.06
C ARG A 293 4.27 -1.06 10.54
N CYS A 294 4.70 0.11 10.07
CA CYS A 294 5.03 0.39 8.67
C CYS A 294 6.53 0.22 8.35
N SER A 295 7.31 -0.52 9.19
CA SER A 295 8.75 -0.74 8.99
C SER A 295 9.08 -1.31 7.62
N ILE A 296 10.32 -1.09 7.19
CA ILE A 296 10.81 -1.33 5.82
C ILE A 296 10.60 -2.76 5.31
N GLU A 297 10.62 -3.78 6.17
CA GLU A 297 10.56 -5.19 5.77
C GLU A 297 9.28 -5.53 5.01
N ARG A 298 8.14 -5.03 5.48
CA ARG A 298 6.85 -5.30 4.85
C ARG A 298 6.71 -4.61 3.48
N PRO A 299 6.94 -3.30 3.31
CA PRO A 299 6.91 -2.67 1.99
C PRO A 299 8.02 -3.17 1.07
N LEU A 300 9.19 -3.56 1.57
CA LEU A 300 10.25 -4.22 0.80
C LEU A 300 9.78 -5.56 0.23
N HIS A 301 9.16 -6.40 1.07
CA HIS A 301 8.54 -7.65 0.62
C HIS A 301 7.42 -7.38 -0.39
N GLY A 302 6.60 -6.36 -0.16
CA GLY A 302 5.58 -5.91 -1.11
C GLY A 302 6.16 -5.49 -2.47
N VAL A 303 7.29 -4.81 -2.51
CA VAL A 303 8.02 -4.47 -3.75
C VAL A 303 8.47 -5.74 -4.47
N GLU A 304 9.03 -6.71 -3.75
CA GLU A 304 9.42 -7.99 -4.37
C GLU A 304 8.21 -8.73 -4.94
N VAL A 305 7.11 -8.84 -4.19
CA VAL A 305 5.87 -9.47 -4.69
C VAL A 305 5.40 -8.80 -5.98
N MET A 306 5.31 -7.48 -6.01
CA MET A 306 4.85 -6.73 -7.19
C MET A 306 5.77 -6.91 -8.40
N THR A 307 7.07 -6.80 -8.19
CA THR A 307 8.07 -6.98 -9.27
C THR A 307 8.14 -8.45 -9.74
N ALA A 308 7.96 -9.41 -8.83
CA ALA A 308 7.86 -10.83 -9.17
C ALA A 308 6.59 -11.15 -9.96
N ILE A 309 5.44 -10.53 -9.67
CA ILE A 309 4.21 -10.66 -10.50
C ILE A 309 4.51 -10.26 -11.94
N LEU A 310 5.12 -9.08 -12.15
CA LEU A 310 5.45 -8.60 -13.49
C LEU A 310 6.48 -9.49 -14.18
N LYS A 311 7.53 -9.91 -13.47
CA LYS A 311 8.57 -10.80 -14.00
C LYS A 311 8.02 -12.20 -14.32
N SER A 312 7.18 -12.76 -13.46
CA SER A 312 6.52 -14.04 -13.71
C SER A 312 5.64 -13.99 -14.96
N ALA A 313 4.87 -12.90 -15.14
CA ALA A 313 4.04 -12.70 -16.31
C ALA A 313 4.86 -12.59 -17.61
N ASP A 314 6.02 -11.98 -17.56
CA ASP A 314 6.95 -11.83 -18.71
C ASP A 314 7.63 -13.16 -19.04
N THR A 315 8.20 -13.83 -18.04
CA THR A 315 8.99 -15.07 -18.21
C THR A 315 8.14 -16.33 -18.31
N ARG A 316 6.86 -16.27 -17.94
CA ARG A 316 5.93 -17.42 -17.87
C ARG A 316 6.41 -18.50 -16.86
N GLN A 317 7.06 -18.08 -15.79
CA GLN A 317 7.58 -18.96 -14.75
C GLN A 317 7.00 -18.63 -13.38
N THR A 318 6.83 -19.65 -12.54
CA THR A 318 6.59 -19.45 -11.12
C THR A 318 7.90 -19.02 -10.46
N LEU A 319 7.83 -17.99 -9.62
CA LEU A 319 9.00 -17.43 -8.93
C LEU A 319 8.87 -17.65 -7.43
N GLU A 320 9.95 -18.12 -6.81
CA GLU A 320 10.13 -18.13 -5.36
C GLU A 320 10.69 -16.78 -4.92
N LEU A 321 10.13 -16.21 -3.85
CA LEU A 321 10.57 -14.93 -3.33
C LEU A 321 11.73 -15.08 -2.37
N GLN A 322 12.63 -14.09 -2.34
CA GLN A 322 13.85 -14.09 -1.54
C GLN A 322 13.65 -13.41 -0.19
N THR A 323 12.79 -12.36 -0.16
CA THR A 323 12.51 -11.63 1.07
C THR A 323 11.38 -12.29 1.85
N THR A 324 11.35 -12.01 3.12
CA THR A 324 10.24 -12.34 4.02
C THR A 324 10.01 -11.17 4.97
N CYS A 325 8.89 -11.18 5.66
CA CYS A 325 8.62 -10.22 6.71
C CYS A 325 7.76 -10.87 7.80
N THR A 326 7.83 -10.32 9.00
CA THR A 326 6.87 -10.63 10.05
C THR A 326 5.61 -9.79 9.86
N GLN A 327 4.47 -10.35 10.29
CA GLN A 327 3.25 -9.55 10.39
C GLN A 327 3.45 -8.50 11.48
N PRO A 328 3.10 -7.22 11.24
CA PRO A 328 3.21 -6.20 12.28
C PRO A 328 2.27 -6.54 13.45
N ALA A 329 2.66 -6.10 14.64
CA ALA A 329 1.79 -6.23 15.81
C ALA A 329 0.44 -5.53 15.54
N PRO A 330 -0.70 -6.10 15.95
CA PRO A 330 -1.98 -5.42 15.85
C PRO A 330 -1.94 -4.05 16.51
N LEU A 331 -2.71 -3.10 15.97
CA LEU A 331 -2.90 -1.78 16.57
C LEU A 331 -4.18 -1.81 17.39
N THR A 332 -4.06 -1.77 18.70
CA THR A 332 -5.23 -1.73 19.58
C THR A 332 -5.93 -0.37 19.52
N ALA A 333 -7.21 -0.33 19.91
CA ALA A 333 -7.97 0.94 19.97
C ALA A 333 -7.33 1.96 20.92
N GLU A 334 -6.73 1.51 22.02
CA GLU A 334 -6.03 2.38 22.98
C GLU A 334 -4.75 2.98 22.36
N GLU A 335 -3.92 2.17 21.71
CA GLU A 335 -2.74 2.65 21.01
C GLU A 335 -3.12 3.60 19.87
N ALA A 336 -4.15 3.26 19.06
CA ALA A 336 -4.65 4.14 18.00
C ALA A 336 -5.11 5.49 18.56
N GLN A 337 -5.81 5.49 19.70
CA GLN A 337 -6.22 6.74 20.36
C GLN A 337 -5.01 7.56 20.83
N SER A 338 -3.91 6.93 21.21
CA SER A 338 -2.69 7.62 21.63
C SER A 338 -1.96 8.28 20.45
N LEU A 339 -2.07 7.71 19.25
CA LEU A 339 -1.49 8.27 18.02
C LEU A 339 -2.23 9.50 17.47
N LEU A 340 -3.44 9.79 17.99
CA LEU A 340 -4.24 10.98 17.64
C LEU A 340 -3.92 12.21 18.50
N ARG A 341 -3.04 12.08 19.48
CA ARG A 341 -2.66 13.15 20.42
C ARG A 341 -1.33 13.78 20.04
#